data_42a51e462ed986cee4527cfd7c1509e4
#
_entry.id   42a51e462ed986cee4527cfd7c1509e4
#
_cell.length_a   1.000
_cell.length_b   1.000
_cell.length_c   1.000
_cell.angle_alpha   90.00
_cell.angle_beta   90.00
_cell.angle_gamma   90.00
#
_symmetry.space_group_name_H-M   'P 1'
#
loop_
_entity.id
_entity.type
_entity.pdbx_description
1 polymer ?
#
loop_
_entity_poly.entity_id
_entity_poly.type
_entity_poly.pdbx_seq_one_letter_code
_entity_poly.pdbx_strand_id
1 'polypeptide(L)'
;NDNDDTSRASGSIHFSIILDISPDLPISPTVYIDYSLGDIRLENNQEMVSASFTSTVIDSDSYNFTFHWQFGDGSSSNEIHPSHEYVLQDDHDYTVILTVEDETGQQGWGTAMIQVDPGESSFPLTLNFVGDIMMGRRFEEDDGIISTLGVNALYEPTYEILGLAADVTIANLEILLSDQGYPHPTKSIVFRCAPANVGGLIYAGIDVVSLAYNHIMDYMEPAMIQTQNLLSEVGIHHSGAGMNSYEAYLPAMISRKGK
;
A
#
# COMPACT_ATOMS: atom_id res chain seq x y z
N ASN A 1 65.76 44.00 30.26
CA ASN A 1 65.10 44.64 29.11
C ASN A 1 64.11 43.68 28.53
N ASP A 2 62.91 44.01 28.86
CA ASP A 2 61.70 43.31 28.42
C ASP A 2 61.49 43.56 26.93
N ASN A 3 61.15 42.49 26.23
CA ASN A 3 60.41 42.58 25.00
C ASN A 3 59.30 41.52 25.03
N ASP A 4 58.15 42.00 25.44
CA ASP A 4 56.86 41.34 25.37
C ASP A 4 56.38 41.48 23.93
N ASP A 5 56.48 40.42 23.16
CA ASP A 5 55.93 40.33 21.82
C ASP A 5 54.69 39.43 21.83
N THR A 6 53.55 40.04 22.25
CA THR A 6 52.25 39.41 22.13
C THR A 6 51.68 39.61 20.72
N SER A 7 52.21 38.92 19.73
CA SER A 7 51.53 38.79 18.43
C SER A 7 50.37 37.80 18.55
N ARG A 8 49.18 38.32 18.84
CA ARG A 8 47.93 37.58 18.69
C ARG A 8 47.66 37.33 17.19
N ALA A 9 47.95 36.10 16.75
CA ALA A 9 47.44 35.64 15.46
C ALA A 9 45.92 35.50 15.53
N SER A 10 45.19 36.43 14.92
CA SER A 10 43.74 36.25 14.69
C SER A 10 43.52 35.33 13.48
N GLY A 11 43.36 34.06 13.75
CA GLY A 11 42.89 33.12 12.73
C GLY A 11 41.39 33.25 12.57
N SER A 12 40.92 33.75 11.43
CA SER A 12 39.50 33.62 11.05
C SER A 12 39.24 32.21 10.52
N ILE A 13 38.37 31.49 11.24
CA ILE A 13 37.88 30.21 10.75
C ILE A 13 36.70 30.49 9.82
N HIS A 14 36.89 30.21 8.54
CA HIS A 14 35.81 30.26 7.55
C HIS A 14 35.10 28.92 7.55
N PHE A 15 33.85 28.87 7.97
CA PHE A 15 32.96 27.77 7.76
C PHE A 15 32.25 28.01 6.42
N SER A 16 32.53 27.18 5.43
CA SER A 16 31.68 27.08 4.25
C SER A 16 30.63 26.02 4.51
N ILE A 17 29.39 26.40 4.74
CA ILE A 17 28.26 25.48 4.68
C ILE A 17 27.97 25.29 3.21
N ILE A 18 28.38 24.19 2.65
CA ILE A 18 27.89 23.74 1.34
C ILE A 18 26.50 23.19 1.62
N LEU A 19 25.49 24.01 1.35
CA LEU A 19 24.13 23.49 1.17
C LEU A 19 24.18 22.69 -0.14
N ASP A 20 24.19 21.38 -0.04
CA ASP A 20 23.91 20.52 -1.18
C ASP A 20 22.44 20.72 -1.51
N ILE A 21 22.15 21.66 -2.40
CA ILE A 21 20.86 21.81 -3.06
C ILE A 21 20.81 20.84 -4.23
N SER A 22 20.97 19.54 -3.97
CA SER A 22 20.43 18.55 -4.87
C SER A 22 18.94 18.86 -4.97
N PRO A 23 18.37 19.02 -6.18
CA PRO A 23 16.94 19.18 -6.29
C PRO A 23 16.33 17.97 -5.58
N ASP A 24 15.56 18.23 -4.51
CA ASP A 24 14.81 17.18 -3.84
C ASP A 24 14.02 16.47 -4.93
N LEU A 25 14.18 15.15 -5.01
CA LEU A 25 13.36 14.38 -5.95
C LEU A 25 11.90 14.59 -5.55
N PRO A 26 11.00 14.79 -6.52
CA PRO A 26 9.58 14.94 -6.22
C PRO A 26 9.10 13.79 -5.35
N ILE A 27 8.34 14.10 -4.32
CA ILE A 27 7.82 13.14 -3.35
C ILE A 27 6.38 12.83 -3.72
N SER A 28 6.03 11.55 -3.72
CA SER A 28 4.65 11.15 -3.98
C SER A 28 3.75 11.49 -2.80
N PRO A 29 2.53 11.98 -3.03
CA PRO A 29 1.54 12.24 -1.99
C PRO A 29 1.22 10.99 -1.18
N THR A 30 1.06 11.14 0.13
CA THR A 30 0.49 10.11 1.01
C THR A 30 -0.99 10.38 1.17
N VAL A 31 -1.84 9.40 0.86
CA VAL A 31 -3.30 9.57 0.77
C VAL A 31 -4.00 8.69 1.80
N TYR A 32 -4.90 9.31 2.57
CA TYR A 32 -5.80 8.61 3.49
C TYR A 32 -7.24 8.90 3.09
N ILE A 33 -8.10 7.90 3.19
CA ILE A 33 -9.52 7.99 2.89
C ILE A 33 -10.30 7.80 4.19
N ASP A 34 -11.25 8.71 4.43
CA ASP A 34 -12.32 8.55 5.42
C ASP A 34 -13.66 8.54 4.70
N TYR A 35 -14.63 7.80 5.23
CA TYR A 35 -15.98 7.79 4.69
C TYR A 35 -17.03 7.68 5.79
N SER A 36 -18.25 8.10 5.46
CA SER A 36 -19.43 7.89 6.27
C SER A 36 -20.56 7.33 5.42
N LEU A 37 -21.32 6.41 5.97
CA LEU A 37 -22.50 5.84 5.33
C LEU A 37 -23.76 6.53 5.83
N GLY A 38 -24.69 6.79 4.92
CA GLY A 38 -26.05 7.21 5.22
C GLY A 38 -26.94 6.03 5.62
N ASP A 39 -28.23 6.32 5.83
CA ASP A 39 -29.20 5.28 6.11
C ASP A 39 -29.46 4.41 4.87
N ILE A 40 -29.68 3.12 5.08
CA ILE A 40 -30.13 2.21 4.02
C ILE A 40 -31.56 2.60 3.63
N ARG A 41 -31.80 2.75 2.34
CA ARG A 41 -33.12 3.05 1.78
C ARG A 41 -33.49 2.06 0.68
N LEU A 42 -34.77 1.79 0.56
CA LEU A 42 -35.31 0.97 -0.50
C LEU A 42 -35.75 1.87 -1.67
N GLU A 43 -35.14 1.70 -2.83
CA GLU A 43 -35.48 2.40 -4.05
C GLU A 43 -35.58 1.42 -5.21
N ASN A 44 -36.68 1.45 -5.97
CA ASN A 44 -36.95 0.52 -7.08
C ASN A 44 -36.81 -0.96 -6.71
N ASN A 45 -37.18 -1.33 -5.48
CA ASN A 45 -37.00 -2.68 -4.93
C ASN A 45 -35.54 -3.14 -4.76
N GLN A 46 -34.63 -2.18 -4.68
CA GLN A 46 -33.21 -2.41 -4.35
C GLN A 46 -32.86 -1.63 -3.10
N GLU A 47 -32.14 -2.25 -2.19
CA GLU A 47 -31.57 -1.55 -1.05
C GLU A 47 -30.34 -0.76 -1.52
N MET A 48 -30.29 0.50 -1.10
CA MET A 48 -29.24 1.43 -1.48
C MET A 48 -28.70 2.14 -0.25
N VAL A 49 -27.43 2.48 -0.28
CA VAL A 49 -26.77 3.31 0.72
C VAL A 49 -25.93 4.38 0.05
N SER A 50 -26.00 5.61 0.58
CA SER A 50 -25.09 6.67 0.16
C SER A 50 -23.81 6.63 1.00
N ALA A 51 -22.65 6.78 0.36
CA ALA A 51 -21.37 6.99 1.01
C ALA A 51 -20.87 8.40 0.69
N SER A 52 -20.39 9.11 1.70
CA SER A 52 -19.71 10.39 1.53
C SER A 52 -18.25 10.20 1.88
N PHE A 53 -17.37 10.64 0.98
CA PHE A 53 -15.93 10.43 1.10
C PHE A 53 -15.19 11.73 1.40
N THR A 54 -14.18 11.63 2.24
CA THR A 54 -13.17 12.67 2.45
C THR A 54 -11.79 12.05 2.36
N SER A 55 -10.80 12.86 2.02
CA SER A 55 -9.41 12.42 1.99
C SER A 55 -8.50 13.39 2.74
N THR A 56 -7.44 12.84 3.32
CA THR A 56 -6.31 13.61 3.81
C THR A 56 -5.11 13.30 2.92
N VAL A 57 -4.54 14.33 2.31
CA VAL A 57 -3.34 14.23 1.49
C VAL A 57 -2.19 14.89 2.24
N ILE A 58 -1.10 14.16 2.41
CA ILE A 58 0.14 14.67 3.03
C ILE A 58 1.22 14.64 1.98
N ASP A 59 1.75 15.82 1.70
CA ASP A 59 2.86 16.03 0.80
C ASP A 59 3.74 17.15 1.35
N SER A 60 5.06 17.06 1.18
CA SER A 60 6.00 18.04 1.73
C SER A 60 6.47 19.05 0.69
N ASP A 61 6.27 18.81 -0.59
CA ASP A 61 6.75 19.63 -1.69
C ASP A 61 5.64 20.10 -2.65
N SER A 62 4.39 19.68 -2.44
CA SER A 62 3.24 20.10 -3.24
C SER A 62 2.01 20.46 -2.38
N TYR A 63 1.17 21.37 -2.93
CA TYR A 63 -0.07 21.85 -2.31
C TYR A 63 -1.27 21.83 -3.26
N ASN A 64 -1.04 21.53 -4.54
CA ASN A 64 -2.08 21.44 -5.56
C ASN A 64 -2.19 20.00 -6.04
N PHE A 65 -3.39 19.45 -5.95
CA PHE A 65 -3.64 18.05 -6.25
C PHE A 65 -4.82 17.89 -7.19
N THR A 66 -4.76 16.88 -8.03
CA THR A 66 -5.91 16.34 -8.75
C THR A 66 -6.32 15.02 -8.13
N PHE A 67 -7.63 14.72 -8.13
CA PHE A 67 -8.23 13.58 -7.47
C PHE A 67 -8.92 12.70 -8.50
N HIS A 68 -8.75 11.39 -8.36
CA HIS A 68 -9.47 10.40 -9.16
C HIS A 68 -9.94 9.25 -8.29
N TRP A 69 -11.24 9.21 -8.02
CA TRP A 69 -11.89 8.18 -7.24
C TRP A 69 -12.44 7.08 -8.15
N GLN A 70 -12.23 5.84 -7.76
CA GLN A 70 -12.88 4.65 -8.31
C GLN A 70 -13.65 3.98 -7.17
N PHE A 71 -14.97 3.79 -7.34
CA PHE A 71 -15.83 3.35 -6.23
C PHE A 71 -15.98 1.83 -6.12
N GLY A 72 -15.31 1.05 -6.98
CA GLY A 72 -15.33 -0.40 -6.91
C GLY A 72 -16.50 -1.07 -7.65
N ASP A 73 -17.49 -0.31 -8.09
CA ASP A 73 -18.64 -0.76 -8.89
C ASP A 73 -18.52 -0.39 -10.39
N GLY A 74 -17.36 0.12 -10.80
CA GLY A 74 -17.08 0.60 -12.15
C GLY A 74 -17.36 2.10 -12.34
N SER A 75 -17.89 2.80 -11.35
CA SER A 75 -18.08 4.24 -11.37
C SER A 75 -16.87 5.00 -10.82
N SER A 76 -16.76 6.29 -11.12
CA SER A 76 -15.65 7.14 -10.73
C SER A 76 -16.07 8.60 -10.53
N SER A 77 -15.23 9.39 -9.81
CA SER A 77 -15.38 10.83 -9.62
C SER A 77 -14.03 11.51 -9.57
N ASN A 78 -13.99 12.80 -9.95
CA ASN A 78 -12.82 13.68 -9.79
C ASN A 78 -13.05 14.79 -8.76
N GLU A 79 -14.12 14.73 -8.00
CA GLU A 79 -14.40 15.68 -6.93
C GLU A 79 -13.45 15.48 -5.75
N ILE A 80 -13.17 16.54 -5.00
CA ILE A 80 -12.31 16.46 -3.80
C ILE A 80 -13.00 15.63 -2.70
N HIS A 81 -14.29 15.81 -2.54
CA HIS A 81 -15.13 15.14 -1.54
C HIS A 81 -16.40 14.61 -2.20
N PRO A 82 -16.33 13.50 -2.91
CA PRO A 82 -17.49 12.95 -3.61
C PRO A 82 -18.47 12.27 -2.67
N SER A 83 -19.69 12.14 -3.15
CA SER A 83 -20.67 11.20 -2.61
C SER A 83 -21.00 10.17 -3.69
N HIS A 84 -21.21 8.93 -3.28
CA HIS A 84 -21.57 7.84 -4.17
C HIS A 84 -22.70 6.98 -3.58
N GLU A 85 -23.51 6.39 -4.44
CA GLU A 85 -24.63 5.53 -4.08
C GLU A 85 -24.32 4.09 -4.46
N TYR A 86 -24.33 3.21 -3.46
CA TYR A 86 -24.15 1.78 -3.68
C TYR A 86 -25.49 1.05 -3.65
N VAL A 87 -25.66 0.14 -4.59
CA VAL A 87 -26.73 -0.85 -4.53
C VAL A 87 -26.24 -2.01 -3.67
N LEU A 88 -26.97 -2.28 -2.59
CA LEU A 88 -26.63 -3.37 -1.71
C LEU A 88 -26.99 -4.70 -2.38
N GLN A 89 -26.01 -5.52 -2.62
CA GLN A 89 -26.16 -6.90 -3.06
C GLN A 89 -25.64 -7.79 -1.93
N ASP A 90 -26.27 -8.93 -1.74
CA ASP A 90 -25.83 -9.89 -0.74
C ASP A 90 -24.30 -10.18 -0.89
N ASP A 91 -23.57 -10.00 0.20
CA ASP A 91 -22.11 -10.28 0.31
C ASP A 91 -21.20 -9.51 -0.66
N HIS A 92 -21.58 -8.29 -1.09
CA HIS A 92 -20.71 -7.49 -1.97
C HIS A 92 -20.05 -6.32 -1.25
N ASP A 93 -18.72 -6.40 -1.11
CA ASP A 93 -17.90 -5.31 -0.62
C ASP A 93 -17.39 -4.48 -1.81
N TYR A 94 -17.34 -3.16 -1.64
CA TYR A 94 -16.80 -2.26 -2.65
C TYR A 94 -15.44 -1.72 -2.21
N THR A 95 -14.41 -1.98 -3.01
CA THR A 95 -13.09 -1.38 -2.79
C THR A 95 -13.02 -0.04 -3.49
N VAL A 96 -12.94 1.02 -2.70
CA VAL A 96 -12.75 2.39 -3.18
C VAL A 96 -11.27 2.68 -3.27
N ILE A 97 -10.84 3.23 -4.39
CA ILE A 97 -9.47 3.66 -4.64
C ILE A 97 -9.49 5.16 -4.93
N LEU A 98 -8.65 5.92 -4.26
CA LEU A 98 -8.35 7.30 -4.58
C LEU A 98 -6.92 7.41 -5.08
N THR A 99 -6.76 7.86 -6.31
CA THR A 99 -5.46 8.30 -6.84
C THR A 99 -5.38 9.82 -6.76
N VAL A 100 -4.29 10.32 -6.23
CA VAL A 100 -4.00 11.76 -6.14
C VAL A 100 -2.72 12.02 -6.91
N GLU A 101 -2.75 13.00 -7.81
CA GLU A 101 -1.58 13.45 -8.55
C GLU A 101 -1.26 14.89 -8.18
N ASP A 102 0.00 15.16 -7.87
CA ASP A 102 0.51 16.48 -7.56
C ASP A 102 0.86 17.29 -8.82
N GLU A 103 1.27 18.54 -8.63
CA GLU A 103 1.67 19.44 -9.72
C GLU A 103 2.98 19.05 -10.39
N THR A 104 3.77 18.14 -9.82
CA THR A 104 5.00 17.58 -10.39
C THR A 104 4.76 16.29 -11.18
N GLY A 105 3.52 15.75 -11.15
CA GLY A 105 3.12 14.50 -11.78
C GLY A 105 3.41 13.26 -10.94
N GLN A 106 3.76 13.43 -9.65
CA GLN A 106 3.88 12.30 -8.73
C GLN A 106 2.50 11.87 -8.27
N GLN A 107 2.31 10.57 -8.14
CA GLN A 107 1.04 9.98 -7.75
C GLN A 107 1.14 9.26 -6.41
N GLY A 108 0.13 9.47 -5.58
CA GLY A 108 -0.15 8.69 -4.39
C GLY A 108 -1.57 8.16 -4.43
N TRP A 109 -1.85 7.13 -3.66
CA TRP A 109 -3.19 6.55 -3.60
C TRP A 109 -3.53 6.04 -2.22
N GLY A 110 -4.82 6.00 -1.95
CA GLY A 110 -5.40 5.41 -0.76
C GLY A 110 -6.52 4.46 -1.14
N THR A 111 -6.84 3.53 -0.26
CA THR A 111 -7.95 2.61 -0.42
C THR A 111 -8.86 2.62 0.79
N ALA A 112 -10.15 2.40 0.58
CA ALA A 112 -11.13 2.15 1.61
C ALA A 112 -12.07 1.03 1.14
N MET A 113 -12.52 0.21 2.08
CA MET A 113 -13.50 -0.82 1.79
C MET A 113 -14.85 -0.39 2.34
N ILE A 114 -15.84 -0.33 1.47
CA ILE A 114 -17.22 -0.05 1.83
C ILE A 114 -17.91 -1.36 2.04
N GLN A 115 -18.18 -1.66 3.30
CA GLN A 115 -19.03 -2.76 3.69
C GLN A 115 -20.36 -2.19 4.16
N VAL A 116 -21.43 -2.63 3.57
CA VAL A 116 -22.76 -2.34 4.05
C VAL A 116 -23.38 -3.65 4.48
N ASP A 117 -23.37 -3.86 5.76
CA ASP A 117 -24.02 -5.02 6.35
C ASP A 117 -25.54 -4.77 6.44
N PRO A 118 -26.34 -5.54 5.72
CA PRO A 118 -27.81 -5.47 5.86
C PRO A 118 -28.32 -6.01 7.22
N GLY A 119 -27.43 -6.33 8.15
CA GLY A 119 -27.71 -6.82 9.48
C GLY A 119 -26.60 -7.75 9.99
N GLU A 120 -26.48 -7.92 11.31
CA GLU A 120 -25.48 -8.83 11.90
C GLU A 120 -25.60 -10.24 11.28
N SER A 121 -24.68 -10.55 10.35
CA SER A 121 -24.59 -11.90 9.82
C SER A 121 -24.36 -12.88 10.98
N SER A 122 -25.29 -13.80 11.16
CA SER A 122 -25.18 -14.88 12.16
C SER A 122 -24.13 -15.93 11.74
N PHE A 123 -23.55 -15.81 10.55
CA PHE A 123 -22.57 -16.75 10.04
C PHE A 123 -21.19 -16.53 10.66
N PRO A 124 -20.47 -17.60 10.97
CA PRO A 124 -19.12 -17.50 11.47
C PRO A 124 -18.20 -16.89 10.40
N LEU A 125 -17.30 -16.00 10.83
CA LEU A 125 -16.21 -15.54 10.01
C LEU A 125 -15.13 -16.62 9.92
N THR A 126 -14.75 -16.99 8.71
CA THR A 126 -13.71 -17.98 8.44
C THR A 126 -12.40 -17.28 8.02
N LEU A 127 -11.30 -17.66 8.66
CA LEU A 127 -9.98 -17.09 8.39
C LEU A 127 -9.02 -18.20 7.95
N ASN A 128 -8.30 -17.93 6.85
CA ASN A 128 -7.12 -18.69 6.46
C ASN A 128 -5.86 -17.98 6.96
N PHE A 129 -4.97 -18.73 7.59
CA PHE A 129 -3.61 -18.28 7.90
C PHE A 129 -2.63 -19.16 7.13
N VAL A 130 -1.86 -18.55 6.26
CA VAL A 130 -0.82 -19.24 5.49
C VAL A 130 0.56 -18.70 5.85
N GLY A 131 1.59 -19.43 5.46
CA GLY A 131 2.98 -19.08 5.75
C GLY A 131 3.55 -18.08 4.76
N ASP A 132 4.85 -18.26 4.47
CA ASP A 132 5.63 -17.36 3.66
C ASP A 132 5.28 -17.48 2.17
N ILE A 133 5.02 -16.34 1.55
CA ILE A 133 4.84 -16.22 0.10
C ILE A 133 6.15 -15.69 -0.50
N MET A 134 6.74 -16.49 -1.38
CA MET A 134 7.96 -16.17 -2.12
C MET A 134 7.73 -16.34 -3.62
N MET A 135 7.68 -15.23 -4.37
CA MET A 135 7.41 -15.22 -5.82
C MET A 135 8.66 -14.90 -6.68
N GLY A 136 9.82 -14.71 -6.06
CA GLY A 136 11.05 -14.37 -6.76
C GLY A 136 11.98 -15.56 -6.95
N ARG A 137 13.26 -15.25 -7.23
CA ARG A 137 14.34 -16.25 -7.44
C ARG A 137 13.97 -17.23 -8.55
N ARG A 138 14.18 -18.52 -8.32
CA ARG A 138 13.90 -19.60 -9.28
C ARG A 138 12.49 -19.59 -9.89
N PHE A 139 11.53 -18.93 -9.26
CA PHE A 139 10.17 -18.85 -9.80
C PHE A 139 10.04 -17.80 -10.90
N GLU A 140 10.91 -16.79 -10.92
CA GLU A 140 10.92 -15.69 -11.87
C GLU A 140 12.11 -15.74 -12.85
N GLU A 141 13.09 -16.63 -12.63
CA GLU A 141 14.21 -16.86 -13.54
C GLU A 141 13.72 -17.42 -14.90
N ASP A 142 14.56 -17.39 -15.93
CA ASP A 142 14.20 -17.66 -17.34
C ASP A 142 13.38 -18.94 -17.58
N ASP A 143 13.61 -19.99 -16.81
CA ASP A 143 12.89 -21.27 -16.86
C ASP A 143 11.91 -21.45 -15.68
N GLY A 144 11.70 -20.40 -14.90
CA GLY A 144 10.80 -20.39 -13.75
C GLY A 144 9.33 -20.45 -14.17
N ILE A 145 8.48 -20.87 -13.23
CA ILE A 145 7.03 -20.99 -13.49
C ILE A 145 6.40 -19.63 -13.85
N ILE A 146 6.85 -18.54 -13.24
CA ILE A 146 6.32 -17.19 -13.52
C ILE A 146 6.69 -16.77 -14.95
N SER A 147 7.96 -16.95 -15.34
CA SER A 147 8.45 -16.56 -16.66
C SER A 147 7.82 -17.40 -17.79
N THR A 148 7.47 -18.64 -17.51
CA THR A 148 6.95 -19.59 -18.52
C THR A 148 5.43 -19.66 -18.57
N LEU A 149 4.74 -19.57 -17.43
CA LEU A 149 3.30 -19.77 -17.32
C LEU A 149 2.55 -18.58 -16.69
N GLY A 150 3.28 -17.58 -16.21
CA GLY A 150 2.71 -16.42 -15.51
C GLY A 150 2.53 -16.67 -14.00
N VAL A 151 2.39 -15.56 -13.25
CA VAL A 151 2.37 -15.60 -11.78
C VAL A 151 1.19 -16.39 -11.20
N ASN A 152 0.04 -16.41 -11.87
CA ASN A 152 -1.14 -17.13 -11.41
C ASN A 152 -0.90 -18.65 -11.31
N ALA A 153 -0.03 -19.20 -12.16
CA ALA A 153 0.31 -20.63 -12.15
C ALA A 153 0.96 -21.10 -10.82
N LEU A 154 1.54 -20.19 -10.04
CA LEU A 154 2.03 -20.51 -8.69
C LEU A 154 0.90 -20.93 -7.75
N TYR A 155 -0.27 -20.34 -7.92
CA TYR A 155 -1.39 -20.43 -6.98
C TYR A 155 -2.53 -21.31 -7.49
N GLU A 156 -2.55 -21.64 -8.80
CA GLU A 156 -3.58 -22.46 -9.41
C GLU A 156 -3.87 -23.76 -8.63
N PRO A 157 -2.85 -24.52 -8.14
CA PRO A 157 -3.10 -25.75 -7.39
C PRO A 157 -3.73 -25.54 -6.01
N THR A 158 -3.67 -24.31 -5.47
CA THR A 158 -4.16 -23.97 -4.12
C THR A 158 -5.29 -22.94 -4.13
N TYR A 159 -5.75 -22.55 -5.31
CA TYR A 159 -6.75 -21.50 -5.49
C TYR A 159 -8.05 -21.77 -4.72
N GLU A 160 -8.57 -22.99 -4.75
CA GLU A 160 -9.80 -23.35 -4.02
C GLU A 160 -9.64 -23.19 -2.50
N ILE A 161 -8.42 -23.38 -1.97
CA ILE A 161 -8.14 -23.29 -0.54
C ILE A 161 -7.88 -21.82 -0.15
N LEU A 162 -7.10 -21.11 -0.93
CA LEU A 162 -6.69 -19.74 -0.61
C LEU A 162 -7.77 -18.72 -0.95
N GLY A 163 -8.31 -18.79 -2.15
CA GLY A 163 -9.20 -17.78 -2.68
C GLY A 163 -10.69 -18.01 -2.44
N LEU A 164 -11.11 -19.25 -2.11
CA LEU A 164 -12.53 -19.60 -2.03
C LEU A 164 -12.97 -20.19 -0.69
N ALA A 165 -12.04 -20.68 0.14
CA ALA A 165 -12.41 -21.45 1.33
C ALA A 165 -12.62 -20.62 2.60
N ALA A 166 -12.24 -19.34 2.59
CA ALA A 166 -12.35 -18.47 3.76
C ALA A 166 -12.83 -17.06 3.39
N ASP A 167 -13.33 -16.34 4.38
CA ASP A 167 -13.77 -14.95 4.24
C ASP A 167 -12.59 -13.99 4.21
N VAL A 168 -11.47 -14.37 4.84
CA VAL A 168 -10.21 -13.59 4.85
C VAL A 168 -9.03 -14.56 4.80
N THR A 169 -8.11 -14.33 3.88
CA THR A 169 -6.84 -15.06 3.79
C THR A 169 -5.66 -14.15 4.13
N ILE A 170 -4.89 -14.56 5.14
CA ILE A 170 -3.77 -13.82 5.71
C ILE A 170 -2.48 -14.58 5.47
N ALA A 171 -1.44 -13.89 4.98
CA ALA A 171 -0.14 -14.47 4.64
C ALA A 171 1.04 -13.65 5.16
N ASN A 172 2.24 -14.23 5.19
CA ASN A 172 3.47 -13.47 5.28
C ASN A 172 4.05 -13.27 3.88
N LEU A 173 4.19 -12.02 3.43
CA LEU A 173 4.79 -11.72 2.13
C LEU A 173 6.31 -11.61 2.29
N GLU A 174 7.05 -12.70 2.12
CA GLU A 174 8.49 -12.75 2.36
C GLU A 174 9.31 -12.30 1.13
N ILE A 175 8.80 -11.33 0.37
CA ILE A 175 9.51 -10.75 -0.78
C ILE A 175 9.03 -9.33 -1.07
N LEU A 176 9.94 -8.48 -1.54
CA LEU A 176 9.62 -7.16 -2.05
C LEU A 176 9.03 -7.26 -3.47
N LEU A 177 7.93 -6.59 -3.71
CA LEU A 177 7.30 -6.37 -5.01
C LEU A 177 7.80 -5.03 -5.57
N SER A 178 9.01 -5.00 -6.13
CA SER A 178 9.64 -3.73 -6.45
C SER A 178 10.70 -3.84 -7.54
N ASP A 179 10.82 -2.81 -8.35
CA ASP A 179 11.94 -2.53 -9.25
C ASP A 179 12.82 -1.36 -8.76
N GLN A 180 12.42 -0.72 -7.65
CA GLN A 180 13.11 0.41 -7.03
C GLN A 180 14.22 -0.02 -6.05
N GLY A 181 15.01 0.97 -5.62
CA GLY A 181 16.05 0.76 -4.62
C GLY A 181 17.30 0.05 -5.15
N TYR A 182 18.20 -0.25 -4.23
CA TYR A 182 19.48 -0.95 -4.49
C TYR A 182 19.71 -2.01 -3.40
N PRO A 183 20.48 -3.07 -3.72
CA PRO A 183 20.74 -4.15 -2.78
C PRO A 183 21.33 -3.65 -1.46
N HIS A 184 20.82 -4.16 -0.34
CA HIS A 184 21.33 -3.80 0.98
C HIS A 184 22.84 -4.11 1.10
N PRO A 185 23.69 -3.13 1.48
CA PRO A 185 25.15 -3.22 1.31
C PRO A 185 25.83 -4.29 2.15
N THR A 186 25.19 -4.77 3.22
CA THR A 186 25.77 -5.75 4.15
C THR A 186 25.09 -7.12 4.09
N LYS A 187 24.01 -7.27 3.31
CA LYS A 187 23.35 -8.57 3.14
C LYS A 187 23.95 -9.33 1.97
N SER A 188 24.27 -10.59 2.19
CA SER A 188 24.75 -11.51 1.14
C SER A 188 23.62 -12.11 0.30
N ILE A 189 22.40 -12.09 0.81
CA ILE A 189 21.22 -12.63 0.16
C ILE A 189 20.14 -11.57 0.25
N VAL A 190 19.59 -11.17 -0.90
CA VAL A 190 18.55 -10.18 -1.04
C VAL A 190 17.48 -10.66 -2.02
N PHE A 191 16.21 -10.37 -1.73
CA PHE A 191 15.06 -10.84 -2.49
C PHE A 191 14.18 -9.69 -2.94
N ARG A 192 13.80 -9.73 -4.20
CA ARG A 192 12.69 -8.97 -4.78
C ARG A 192 12.14 -9.72 -6.00
N CYS A 193 10.96 -9.36 -6.41
CA CYS A 193 10.37 -9.79 -7.68
C CYS A 193 9.74 -8.59 -8.40
N ALA A 194 9.33 -8.79 -9.64
CA ALA A 194 8.71 -7.74 -10.42
C ALA A 194 7.41 -7.25 -9.76
N PRO A 195 7.13 -5.92 -9.77
CA PRO A 195 5.88 -5.36 -9.25
C PRO A 195 4.62 -6.03 -9.81
N ALA A 196 4.63 -6.40 -11.09
CA ALA A 196 3.50 -7.06 -11.76
C ALA A 196 3.09 -8.39 -11.11
N ASN A 197 3.97 -9.02 -10.32
CA ASN A 197 3.65 -10.27 -9.63
C ASN A 197 2.64 -10.09 -8.49
N VAL A 198 2.28 -8.88 -8.12
CA VAL A 198 1.12 -8.60 -7.23
C VAL A 198 -0.17 -9.26 -7.77
N GLY A 199 -0.30 -9.40 -9.08
CA GLY A 199 -1.42 -10.10 -9.72
C GLY A 199 -1.62 -11.53 -9.21
N GLY A 200 -0.54 -12.20 -8.80
CA GLY A 200 -0.61 -13.52 -8.18
C GLY A 200 -1.27 -13.53 -6.81
N LEU A 201 -1.04 -12.50 -5.99
CA LEU A 201 -1.70 -12.35 -4.69
C LEU A 201 -3.20 -12.10 -4.87
N ILE A 202 -3.56 -11.26 -5.83
CA ILE A 202 -4.96 -10.99 -6.20
C ILE A 202 -5.63 -12.29 -6.65
N TYR A 203 -5.00 -13.02 -7.58
CA TYR A 203 -5.51 -14.30 -8.09
C TYR A 203 -5.70 -15.32 -6.96
N ALA A 204 -4.75 -15.38 -6.01
CA ALA A 204 -4.81 -16.29 -4.88
C ALA A 204 -5.84 -15.88 -3.81
N GLY A 205 -6.49 -14.72 -3.92
CA GLY A 205 -7.44 -14.22 -2.94
C GLY A 205 -6.78 -13.88 -1.59
N ILE A 206 -5.56 -13.33 -1.62
CA ILE A 206 -4.89 -12.86 -0.41
C ILE A 206 -5.46 -11.49 -0.03
N ASP A 207 -6.02 -11.37 1.16
CA ASP A 207 -6.62 -10.13 1.66
C ASP A 207 -5.66 -9.31 2.50
N VAL A 208 -4.82 -9.98 3.30
CA VAL A 208 -3.92 -9.31 4.25
C VAL A 208 -2.54 -9.93 4.18
N VAL A 209 -1.51 -9.10 4.18
CA VAL A 209 -0.13 -9.59 4.30
C VAL A 209 0.62 -8.95 5.45
N SER A 210 1.43 -9.77 6.13
CA SER A 210 2.47 -9.28 7.03
C SER A 210 3.69 -8.88 6.19
N LEU A 211 4.24 -7.71 6.49
CA LEU A 211 5.53 -7.22 5.98
C LEU A 211 6.62 -7.24 7.07
N ALA A 212 6.33 -7.83 8.23
CA ALA A 212 7.27 -7.93 9.35
C ALA A 212 8.22 -9.11 9.16
N TYR A 213 9.08 -9.05 8.16
CA TYR A 213 10.06 -10.09 7.85
C TYR A 213 11.46 -9.52 7.63
N ASN A 214 12.47 -10.38 7.70
CA ASN A 214 13.87 -9.97 7.68
C ASN A 214 14.37 -9.48 6.30
N HIS A 215 13.62 -9.69 5.22
CA HIS A 215 13.96 -9.27 3.87
C HIS A 215 13.29 -7.96 3.43
N ILE A 216 12.45 -7.32 4.28
CA ILE A 216 11.72 -6.10 3.92
C ILE A 216 12.63 -4.93 3.50
N MET A 217 13.87 -4.89 3.99
CA MET A 217 14.86 -3.88 3.65
C MET A 217 15.94 -4.36 2.68
N ASP A 218 15.72 -5.44 1.95
CA ASP A 218 16.69 -6.02 1.03
C ASP A 218 17.10 -5.08 -0.12
N TYR A 219 16.20 -4.19 -0.52
CA TYR A 219 16.44 -3.16 -1.53
C TYR A 219 16.17 -1.75 -0.97
N MET A 220 16.35 -1.57 0.35
CA MET A 220 16.23 -0.31 1.07
C MET A 220 14.80 0.26 1.06
N GLU A 221 14.64 1.46 1.60
CA GLU A 221 13.36 2.14 1.77
C GLU A 221 12.55 2.30 0.48
N PRO A 222 13.12 2.70 -0.67
CA PRO A 222 12.32 2.88 -1.88
C PRO A 222 11.58 1.61 -2.32
N ALA A 223 12.20 0.43 -2.15
CA ALA A 223 11.56 -0.83 -2.50
C ALA A 223 10.45 -1.21 -1.50
N MET A 224 10.64 -0.93 -0.22
CA MET A 224 9.63 -1.13 0.82
C MET A 224 8.39 -0.26 0.53
N ILE A 225 8.61 1.04 0.28
CA ILE A 225 7.54 2.00 -0.03
C ILE A 225 6.76 1.56 -1.27
N GLN A 226 7.46 1.20 -2.37
CA GLN A 226 6.79 0.73 -3.59
C GLN A 226 5.96 -0.53 -3.32
N THR A 227 6.46 -1.47 -2.53
CA THR A 227 5.70 -2.67 -2.15
C THR A 227 4.44 -2.32 -1.38
N GLN A 228 4.52 -1.43 -0.38
CA GLN A 228 3.36 -1.00 0.41
C GLN A 228 2.33 -0.28 -0.46
N ASN A 229 2.79 0.64 -1.30
CA ASN A 229 1.92 1.37 -2.21
C ASN A 229 1.20 0.41 -3.16
N LEU A 230 1.91 -0.51 -3.77
CA LEU A 230 1.35 -1.47 -4.71
C LEU A 230 0.29 -2.38 -4.06
N LEU A 231 0.54 -2.86 -2.83
CA LEU A 231 -0.44 -3.63 -2.07
C LEU A 231 -1.70 -2.82 -1.78
N SER A 232 -1.52 -1.56 -1.36
CA SER A 232 -2.64 -0.64 -1.12
C SER A 232 -3.44 -0.36 -2.39
N GLU A 233 -2.77 -0.15 -3.53
CA GLU A 233 -3.40 0.09 -4.83
C GLU A 233 -4.34 -1.04 -5.24
N VAL A 234 -3.95 -2.28 -4.96
CA VAL A 234 -4.76 -3.44 -5.31
C VAL A 234 -5.71 -3.90 -4.20
N GLY A 235 -5.83 -3.14 -3.10
CA GLY A 235 -6.74 -3.43 -2.00
C GLY A 235 -6.27 -4.55 -1.06
N ILE A 236 -4.99 -4.93 -1.10
CA ILE A 236 -4.43 -5.89 -0.15
C ILE A 236 -3.95 -5.14 1.10
N HIS A 237 -4.56 -5.42 2.23
CA HIS A 237 -4.17 -4.83 3.50
C HIS A 237 -2.79 -5.33 3.95
N HIS A 238 -2.02 -4.48 4.60
CA HIS A 238 -0.71 -4.88 5.09
C HIS A 238 -0.37 -4.22 6.44
N SER A 239 0.55 -4.84 7.17
CA SER A 239 1.10 -4.34 8.44
C SER A 239 2.52 -4.87 8.62
N GLY A 240 3.29 -4.27 9.51
CA GLY A 240 4.60 -4.80 9.90
C GLY A 240 5.80 -4.10 9.27
N ALA A 241 5.58 -3.07 8.45
CA ALA A 241 6.63 -2.21 7.89
C ALA A 241 6.18 -0.75 7.84
N GLY A 242 7.12 0.19 7.82
CA GLY A 242 6.86 1.62 7.72
C GLY A 242 8.16 2.41 7.83
N MET A 243 8.10 3.72 7.57
CA MET A 243 9.23 4.63 7.64
C MET A 243 9.71 4.88 9.07
N ASN A 244 8.92 4.50 10.04
CA ASN A 244 9.23 4.60 11.47
C ASN A 244 8.49 3.51 12.25
N SER A 245 8.83 3.37 13.54
CA SER A 245 8.23 2.34 14.40
C SER A 245 6.72 2.53 14.57
N TYR A 246 6.22 3.75 14.58
CA TYR A 246 4.78 3.99 14.70
C TYR A 246 4.03 3.40 13.50
N GLU A 247 4.45 3.71 12.30
CA GLU A 247 3.86 3.17 11.06
C GLU A 247 3.96 1.65 10.99
N ALA A 248 5.15 1.10 11.32
CA ALA A 248 5.35 -0.35 11.30
C ALA A 248 4.45 -1.12 12.30
N TYR A 249 3.97 -0.45 13.37
CA TYR A 249 3.07 -1.03 14.35
C TYR A 249 1.58 -0.76 14.06
N LEU A 250 1.25 0.00 13.03
CA LEU A 250 -0.15 0.20 12.67
C LEU A 250 -0.78 -1.14 12.25
N PRO A 251 -1.94 -1.50 12.81
CA PRO A 251 -2.62 -2.73 12.43
C PRO A 251 -3.24 -2.59 11.04
N ALA A 252 -3.24 -3.66 10.27
CA ALA A 252 -4.15 -3.80 9.14
C ALA A 252 -5.56 -4.03 9.68
N MET A 253 -6.50 -3.21 9.23
CA MET A 253 -7.91 -3.35 9.61
C MET A 253 -8.69 -3.85 8.39
N ILE A 254 -9.40 -4.93 8.55
CA ILE A 254 -10.28 -5.49 7.55
C ILE A 254 -11.63 -5.79 8.21
N SER A 255 -12.70 -5.57 7.50
CA SER A 255 -14.03 -5.89 7.97
C SER A 255 -14.68 -6.87 6.99
N ARG A 256 -15.38 -7.86 7.49
CA ARG A 256 -16.12 -8.86 6.71
C ARG A 256 -17.36 -9.27 7.50
N LYS A 257 -18.50 -9.39 6.81
CA LYS A 257 -19.77 -9.85 7.41
C LYS A 257 -20.13 -9.06 8.68
N GLY A 258 -19.91 -7.76 8.69
CA GLY A 258 -20.18 -6.91 9.85
C GLY A 258 -19.29 -7.13 11.09
N LYS A 259 -18.13 -7.74 10.91
CA LYS A 259 -17.19 -8.04 12.01
C LYS A 259 -15.80 -7.46 11.75
#